data_c0431e7572b00c85960e0817373f0fd1
#
_entry.id   c0431e7572b00c85960e0817373f0fd1
#
_cell.length_a   1.000
_cell.length_b   1.000
_cell.length_c   1.000
_cell.angle_alpha   90.00
_cell.angle_beta   90.00
_cell.angle_gamma   90.00
#
_symmetry.space_group_name_H-M   'P 1'
#
loop_
_entity.id
_entity.type
_entity.pdbx_description
1 polymer ?
#
loop_
_entity_poly.entity_id
_entity_poly.type
_entity_poly.pdbx_seq_one_letter_code
_entity_poly.pdbx_strand_id
1 'polypeptide(L)'
;MSASAPDPSTAPSPARFRETALASGLVQPEQVEAAECEVRLILDAAACEPAAWDQAVADKLVGQGLLTKFQAREMLAGRRRFRLGQYTVLDEIGRGGMGQVFLAEHAMMGRHVALKVLPRAKSTPEYEAAFQREIRVLARLDHENLVRALDAGHDAKVYYLVTELVPGLDLRRQVLKYGPLDELAAASVITQAAQGLAYAHEQGLVHRDVKPGNVLVTQDGRVKVLDLGLAGSMLDAENTNTIMGRVVGTLDYMSPEQILSPDAVGPAADVYGLGCTLYFALTGQVPFPGGTRKE
;
A
#
# COMPACT_ATOMS: atom_id res chain seq x y z
N MET A 1 -1.82 15.60 -19.74
CA MET A 1 -0.63 15.21 -20.54
C MET A 1 -0.39 13.73 -20.29
N SER A 2 -0.54 12.98 -21.35
CA SER A 2 -0.50 11.51 -21.41
C SER A 2 0.80 10.97 -20.84
N ALA A 3 0.72 10.10 -19.84
CA ALA A 3 1.84 9.26 -19.44
C ALA A 3 1.99 8.20 -20.54
N SER A 4 3.01 8.37 -21.38
CA SER A 4 3.38 7.39 -22.40
C SER A 4 3.67 6.05 -21.70
N ALA A 5 3.01 4.99 -22.19
CA ALA A 5 3.36 3.63 -21.88
C ALA A 5 4.87 3.40 -22.18
N PRO A 6 5.57 2.54 -21.42
CA PRO A 6 6.95 2.22 -21.72
C PRO A 6 7.03 1.61 -23.12
N ASP A 7 7.97 2.12 -23.91
CA ASP A 7 8.25 1.68 -25.27
C ASP A 7 8.55 0.17 -25.30
N PRO A 8 7.80 -0.65 -26.05
CA PRO A 8 8.02 -2.08 -26.14
C PRO A 8 9.31 -2.49 -26.87
N SER A 9 10.09 -1.53 -27.40
CA SER A 9 11.30 -1.80 -28.17
C SER A 9 12.56 -2.07 -27.34
N THR A 10 12.53 -1.94 -26.01
CA THR A 10 13.67 -2.28 -25.14
C THR A 10 13.53 -3.71 -24.60
N ALA A 11 13.79 -4.70 -25.42
CA ALA A 11 14.05 -6.07 -24.95
C ALA A 11 15.22 -6.03 -23.94
N PRO A 12 15.14 -6.73 -22.79
CA PRO A 12 16.19 -6.70 -21.80
C PRO A 12 17.48 -7.33 -22.36
N SER A 13 18.57 -6.56 -22.33
CA SER A 13 19.92 -7.05 -22.62
C SER A 13 20.40 -7.95 -21.47
N PRO A 14 21.18 -9.04 -21.72
CA PRO A 14 21.63 -9.99 -20.70
C PRO A 14 22.45 -9.40 -19.55
N ALA A 15 23.11 -8.27 -19.79
CA ALA A 15 23.83 -7.53 -18.75
C ALA A 15 22.93 -6.83 -17.72
N ARG A 16 21.61 -6.76 -17.96
CA ARG A 16 20.70 -5.88 -17.21
C ARG A 16 20.34 -6.39 -15.82
N PHE A 17 20.08 -7.70 -15.66
CA PHE A 17 19.76 -8.25 -14.34
C PHE A 17 20.94 -8.19 -13.39
N ARG A 18 22.12 -8.67 -13.83
CA ARG A 18 23.36 -8.60 -13.03
C ARG A 18 23.67 -7.18 -12.57
N GLU A 19 23.66 -6.22 -13.50
CA GLU A 19 23.85 -4.80 -13.16
C GLU A 19 22.83 -4.30 -12.15
N THR A 20 21.57 -4.63 -12.36
CA THR A 20 20.47 -4.18 -11.52
C THR A 20 20.59 -4.79 -10.12
N ALA A 21 20.91 -6.08 -10.04
CA ALA A 21 21.08 -6.80 -8.78
C ALA A 21 22.24 -6.22 -7.96
N LEU A 22 23.38 -6.00 -8.57
CA LEU A 22 24.56 -5.39 -7.90
C LEU A 22 24.27 -3.92 -7.49
N ALA A 23 23.66 -3.15 -8.38
CA ALA A 23 23.31 -1.77 -8.10
C ALA A 23 22.25 -1.62 -6.98
N SER A 24 21.47 -2.67 -6.69
CA SER A 24 20.50 -2.68 -5.60
C SER A 24 21.16 -2.70 -4.21
N GLY A 25 22.39 -3.23 -4.11
CA GLY A 25 23.10 -3.45 -2.87
C GLY A 25 22.47 -4.51 -1.96
N LEU A 26 21.56 -5.35 -2.48
CA LEU A 26 20.95 -6.46 -1.74
C LEU A 26 21.78 -7.74 -1.83
N VAL A 27 22.55 -7.90 -2.89
CA VAL A 27 23.42 -9.05 -3.14
C VAL A 27 24.84 -8.60 -3.39
N GLN A 28 25.81 -9.44 -3.00
CA GLN A 28 27.23 -9.20 -3.24
C GLN A 28 27.67 -9.81 -4.58
N PRO A 29 28.75 -9.29 -5.22
CA PRO A 29 29.26 -9.80 -6.49
C PRO A 29 29.50 -11.31 -6.47
N GLU A 30 30.07 -11.83 -5.39
CA GLU A 30 30.42 -13.24 -5.21
C GLU A 30 29.16 -14.13 -5.19
N GLN A 31 28.06 -13.62 -4.64
CA GLN A 31 26.78 -14.33 -4.60
C GLN A 31 26.15 -14.44 -5.99
N VAL A 32 26.22 -13.36 -6.78
CA VAL A 32 25.72 -13.36 -8.16
C VAL A 32 26.58 -14.30 -9.02
N GLU A 33 27.91 -14.25 -8.90
CA GLU A 33 28.82 -15.13 -9.63
C GLU A 33 28.61 -16.60 -9.30
N ALA A 34 28.41 -16.92 -8.02
CA ALA A 34 28.12 -18.31 -7.60
C ALA A 34 26.79 -18.78 -8.23
N ALA A 35 25.73 -17.94 -8.23
CA ALA A 35 24.46 -18.28 -8.86
C ALA A 35 24.60 -18.48 -10.38
N GLU A 36 25.37 -17.63 -11.07
CA GLU A 36 25.67 -17.76 -12.50
C GLU A 36 26.44 -19.06 -12.81
N CYS A 37 27.42 -19.43 -11.96
CA CYS A 37 28.16 -20.69 -12.12
C CYS A 37 27.24 -21.90 -11.98
N GLU A 38 26.32 -21.89 -11.01
CA GLU A 38 25.38 -23.00 -10.85
C GLU A 38 24.38 -23.08 -12.01
N VAL A 39 23.91 -21.93 -12.54
CA VAL A 39 23.03 -21.91 -13.71
C VAL A 39 23.74 -22.44 -14.96
N ARG A 40 25.02 -22.18 -15.14
CA ARG A 40 25.86 -22.74 -16.25
C ARG A 40 25.96 -24.26 -16.27
N LEU A 41 25.76 -24.89 -15.13
CA LEU A 41 25.75 -26.37 -15.07
C LEU A 41 24.44 -26.96 -15.61
N ILE A 42 23.37 -26.14 -15.72
CA ILE A 42 22.05 -26.57 -16.10
C ILE A 42 21.67 -26.03 -17.49
N LEU A 43 22.11 -24.82 -17.81
CA LEU A 43 21.82 -24.12 -19.06
C LEU A 43 23.12 -23.78 -19.80
N ASP A 44 23.18 -24.08 -21.09
CA ASP A 44 24.27 -23.60 -21.95
C ASP A 44 24.08 -22.08 -22.19
N ALA A 45 24.96 -21.31 -21.59
CA ALA A 45 24.95 -19.85 -21.68
C ALA A 45 25.09 -19.32 -23.12
N ALA A 46 25.73 -20.11 -24.01
CA ALA A 46 25.93 -19.75 -25.42
C ALA A 46 24.69 -20.02 -26.28
N ALA A 47 23.83 -20.95 -25.87
CA ALA A 47 22.63 -21.36 -26.57
C ALA A 47 21.34 -20.80 -25.95
N CYS A 48 21.41 -20.21 -24.76
CA CYS A 48 20.26 -19.69 -24.02
C CYS A 48 19.94 -18.26 -24.42
N GLU A 49 18.65 -17.96 -24.59
CA GLU A 49 18.22 -16.58 -24.75
C GLU A 49 18.58 -15.74 -23.52
N PRO A 50 19.02 -14.49 -23.71
CA PRO A 50 19.46 -13.63 -22.60
C PRO A 50 18.41 -13.46 -21.48
N ALA A 51 17.14 -13.34 -21.85
CA ALA A 51 16.05 -13.21 -20.88
C ALA A 51 15.85 -14.49 -20.05
N ALA A 52 16.04 -15.68 -20.65
CA ALA A 52 15.94 -16.95 -19.95
C ALA A 52 17.12 -17.15 -19.00
N TRP A 53 18.31 -16.68 -19.37
CA TRP A 53 19.50 -16.67 -18.50
C TRP A 53 19.26 -15.78 -17.28
N ASP A 54 18.85 -14.52 -17.48
CA ASP A 54 18.57 -13.55 -16.41
C ASP A 54 17.51 -14.10 -15.44
N GLN A 55 16.46 -14.73 -15.96
CA GLN A 55 15.42 -15.36 -15.17
C GLN A 55 15.96 -16.52 -14.32
N ALA A 56 16.79 -17.40 -14.90
CA ALA A 56 17.37 -18.53 -14.18
C ALA A 56 18.29 -18.08 -13.04
N VAL A 57 19.11 -17.05 -13.27
CA VAL A 57 19.97 -16.46 -12.21
C VAL A 57 19.10 -15.83 -11.11
N ALA A 58 18.05 -15.10 -11.48
CA ALA A 58 17.11 -14.51 -10.54
C ALA A 58 16.43 -15.57 -9.66
N ASP A 59 15.92 -16.65 -10.29
CA ASP A 59 15.27 -17.77 -9.58
C ASP A 59 16.24 -18.49 -8.65
N LYS A 60 17.51 -18.60 -9.04
CA LYS A 60 18.55 -19.18 -8.19
C LYS A 60 18.80 -18.37 -6.95
N LEU A 61 18.94 -17.03 -7.08
CA LEU A 61 19.11 -16.11 -5.94
C LEU A 61 17.90 -16.12 -5.01
N VAL A 62 16.68 -16.26 -5.57
CA VAL A 62 15.46 -16.45 -4.78
C VAL A 62 15.47 -17.79 -4.04
N GLY A 63 15.85 -18.86 -4.72
CA GLY A 63 15.95 -20.21 -4.11
C GLY A 63 16.97 -20.30 -2.97
N GLN A 64 18.02 -19.48 -3.03
CA GLN A 64 19.02 -19.33 -1.97
C GLN A 64 18.59 -18.37 -0.85
N GLY A 65 17.42 -17.74 -0.94
CA GLY A 65 16.92 -16.78 0.05
C GLY A 65 17.64 -15.43 0.06
N LEU A 66 18.45 -15.14 -0.96
CA LEU A 66 19.17 -13.88 -1.09
C LEU A 66 18.29 -12.74 -1.62
N LEU A 67 17.28 -13.08 -2.40
CA LEU A 67 16.24 -12.16 -2.90
C LEU A 67 14.85 -12.71 -2.65
N THR A 68 13.88 -11.83 -2.49
CA THR A 68 12.47 -12.23 -2.56
C THR A 68 12.03 -12.34 -4.03
N LYS A 69 10.94 -13.07 -4.29
CA LYS A 69 10.34 -13.15 -5.65
C LYS A 69 9.99 -11.77 -6.19
N PHE A 70 9.49 -10.89 -5.35
CA PHE A 70 9.19 -9.50 -5.71
C PHE A 70 10.45 -8.75 -6.13
N GLN A 71 11.52 -8.79 -5.32
CA GLN A 71 12.79 -8.12 -5.61
C GLN A 71 13.38 -8.60 -6.93
N ALA A 72 13.43 -9.91 -7.15
CA ALA A 72 13.93 -10.51 -8.38
C ALA A 72 13.13 -10.06 -9.61
N ARG A 73 11.79 -10.09 -9.54
CA ARG A 73 10.91 -9.61 -10.60
C ARG A 73 11.14 -8.14 -10.93
N GLU A 74 11.23 -7.30 -9.91
CA GLU A 74 11.44 -5.87 -10.09
C GLU A 74 12.84 -5.54 -10.63
N MET A 75 13.87 -6.33 -10.28
CA MET A 75 15.22 -6.22 -10.85
C MET A 75 15.25 -6.62 -12.32
N LEU A 76 14.55 -7.69 -12.72
CA LEU A 76 14.35 -8.06 -14.12
C LEU A 76 13.66 -6.94 -14.92
N ALA A 77 12.76 -6.20 -14.30
CA ALA A 77 12.14 -5.00 -14.86
C ALA A 77 13.06 -3.75 -14.84
N GLY A 78 14.31 -3.88 -14.35
CA GLY A 78 15.31 -2.82 -14.33
C GLY A 78 15.27 -1.90 -13.12
N ARG A 79 14.50 -2.24 -12.06
CA ARG A 79 14.46 -1.45 -10.82
C ARG A 79 15.66 -1.78 -9.94
N ARG A 80 16.31 -0.71 -9.44
CA ARG A 80 17.58 -0.81 -8.69
C ARG A 80 17.45 -0.41 -7.23
N ARG A 81 16.32 0.21 -6.84
CA ARG A 81 16.17 0.79 -5.52
C ARG A 81 15.14 0.03 -4.71
N PHE A 82 15.61 -0.63 -3.65
CA PHE A 82 14.82 -1.42 -2.71
C PHE A 82 14.96 -0.94 -1.27
N ARG A 83 15.65 0.17 -1.04
CA ARG A 83 15.79 0.77 0.29
C ARG A 83 15.15 2.15 0.30
N LEU A 84 14.41 2.42 1.37
CA LEU A 84 13.83 3.73 1.69
C LEU A 84 14.22 4.04 3.15
N GLY A 85 15.13 5.00 3.35
CA GLY A 85 15.72 5.24 4.66
C GLY A 85 16.35 3.96 5.22
N GLN A 86 15.89 3.55 6.38
CA GLN A 86 16.36 2.34 7.09
C GLN A 86 15.54 1.07 6.80
N TYR A 87 14.66 1.10 5.79
CA TYR A 87 13.78 -0.01 5.46
C TYR A 87 14.15 -0.64 4.11
N THR A 88 14.24 -1.97 4.09
CA THR A 88 14.43 -2.76 2.87
C THR A 88 13.09 -3.31 2.42
N VAL A 89 12.67 -2.98 1.22
CA VAL A 89 11.41 -3.45 0.61
C VAL A 89 11.55 -4.94 0.25
N LEU A 90 10.63 -5.75 0.75
CA LEU A 90 10.61 -7.20 0.55
C LEU A 90 9.55 -7.64 -0.45
N ASP A 91 8.32 -7.06 -0.38
CA ASP A 91 7.20 -7.42 -1.23
C ASP A 91 6.21 -6.25 -1.35
N GLU A 92 5.33 -6.29 -2.36
CA GLU A 92 4.20 -5.38 -2.49
C GLU A 92 2.95 -6.05 -1.89
N ILE A 93 2.37 -5.46 -0.83
CA ILE A 93 1.20 -6.00 -0.13
C ILE A 93 -0.09 -5.27 -0.48
N GLY A 94 -0.01 -4.07 -1.05
CA GLY A 94 -1.16 -3.29 -1.46
C GLY A 94 -0.84 -2.19 -2.45
N ARG A 95 -1.82 -1.87 -3.31
CA ARG A 95 -1.76 -0.75 -4.25
C ARG A 95 -3.13 -0.09 -4.33
N GLY A 96 -3.18 1.20 -4.18
CA GLY A 96 -4.42 1.97 -4.25
C GLY A 96 -4.20 3.40 -4.70
N GLY A 97 -5.26 4.20 -4.73
CA GLY A 97 -5.19 5.61 -5.13
C GLY A 97 -4.29 6.47 -4.25
N MET A 98 -4.06 6.07 -3.00
CA MET A 98 -3.22 6.76 -2.03
C MET A 98 -1.76 6.28 -2.02
N GLY A 99 -1.34 5.46 -2.99
CA GLY A 99 0.03 4.97 -3.12
C GLY A 99 0.17 3.46 -3.10
N GLN A 100 1.40 3.02 -2.89
CA GLN A 100 1.79 1.61 -2.82
C GLN A 100 2.16 1.28 -1.37
N VAL A 101 1.74 0.11 -0.91
CA VAL A 101 2.10 -0.42 0.41
C VAL A 101 2.99 -1.64 0.22
N PHE A 102 4.13 -1.62 0.88
CA PHE A 102 5.11 -2.69 0.81
C PHE A 102 5.28 -3.37 2.16
N LEU A 103 5.52 -4.66 2.13
CA LEU A 103 6.20 -5.35 3.22
C LEU A 103 7.66 -4.89 3.21
N ALA A 104 8.15 -4.40 4.32
CA ALA A 104 9.54 -3.99 4.45
C ALA A 104 10.14 -4.49 5.77
N GLU A 105 11.47 -4.58 5.81
CA GLU A 105 12.22 -4.94 7.00
C GLU A 105 13.09 -3.76 7.45
N HIS A 106 13.04 -3.46 8.74
CA HIS A 106 13.93 -2.47 9.36
C HIS A 106 15.34 -3.03 9.46
N ALA A 107 16.31 -2.42 8.79
CA ALA A 107 17.66 -2.96 8.58
C ALA A 107 18.40 -3.34 9.89
N MET A 108 18.24 -2.56 10.97
CA MET A 108 18.93 -2.84 12.24
C MET A 108 18.15 -3.77 13.18
N MET A 109 16.80 -3.71 13.13
CA MET A 109 15.96 -4.45 14.10
C MET A 109 15.48 -5.79 13.55
N GLY A 110 15.59 -6.05 12.23
CA GLY A 110 15.03 -7.24 11.58
C GLY A 110 13.49 -7.31 11.67
N ARG A 111 12.83 -6.20 12.03
CA ARG A 111 11.39 -6.14 12.22
C ARG A 111 10.69 -5.90 10.91
N HIS A 112 9.67 -6.72 10.60
CA HIS A 112 8.78 -6.51 9.48
C HIS A 112 7.76 -5.40 9.78
N VAL A 113 7.51 -4.56 8.80
CA VAL A 113 6.60 -3.40 8.86
C VAL A 113 5.82 -3.27 7.55
N ALA A 114 4.70 -2.56 7.59
CA ALA A 114 4.05 -2.07 6.39
C ALA A 114 4.58 -0.66 6.08
N LEU A 115 5.14 -0.49 4.88
CA LEU A 115 5.73 0.75 4.41
C LEU A 115 4.88 1.31 3.29
N LYS A 116 4.12 2.36 3.59
CA LYS A 116 3.27 3.06 2.63
C LYS A 116 4.06 4.17 1.95
N VAL A 117 4.29 4.01 0.65
CA VAL A 117 4.93 5.01 -0.20
C VAL A 117 3.86 5.91 -0.78
N LEU A 118 3.96 7.19 -0.48
CA LEU A 118 3.01 8.18 -0.95
C LEU A 118 3.31 8.58 -2.41
N PRO A 119 2.28 8.90 -3.22
CA PRO A 119 2.49 9.37 -4.57
C PRO A 119 3.41 10.58 -4.57
N ARG A 120 4.24 10.72 -5.59
CA ARG A 120 5.04 11.93 -5.81
C ARG A 120 4.08 13.10 -6.06
N ALA A 121 3.64 13.73 -5.00
CA ALA A 121 2.99 15.02 -5.11
C ALA A 121 4.02 16.05 -5.61
N LYS A 122 3.55 17.12 -6.24
CA LYS A 122 4.39 18.30 -6.48
C LYS A 122 4.83 18.73 -5.08
N SER A 123 6.13 18.60 -4.77
CA SER A 123 6.70 18.99 -3.49
C SER A 123 6.55 20.51 -3.33
N THR A 124 5.42 20.94 -2.80
CA THR A 124 5.24 22.34 -2.40
C THR A 124 5.48 22.42 -0.90
N PRO A 125 5.96 23.55 -0.38
CA PRO A 125 6.13 23.75 1.06
C PRO A 125 4.84 23.50 1.86
N GLU A 126 3.68 23.81 1.27
CA GLU A 126 2.37 23.62 1.85
C GLU A 126 2.04 22.13 2.02
N TYR A 127 2.35 21.31 1.00
CA TYR A 127 2.18 19.87 1.06
C TYR A 127 3.07 19.22 2.14
N GLU A 128 4.34 19.65 2.21
CA GLU A 128 5.27 19.17 3.23
C GLU A 128 4.78 19.52 4.64
N ALA A 129 4.31 20.74 4.84
CA ALA A 129 3.78 21.19 6.13
C ALA A 129 2.49 20.45 6.51
N ALA A 130 1.61 20.17 5.54
CA ALA A 130 0.38 19.39 5.76
C ALA A 130 0.73 17.94 6.15
N PHE A 131 1.60 17.28 5.39
CA PHE A 131 2.07 15.93 5.69
C PHE A 131 2.70 15.84 7.08
N GLN A 132 3.59 16.78 7.44
CA GLN A 132 4.23 16.78 8.76
C GLN A 132 3.22 16.97 9.90
N ARG A 133 2.19 17.80 9.71
CA ARG A 133 1.13 17.99 10.71
C ARG A 133 0.36 16.68 10.93
N GLU A 134 -0.01 16.02 9.86
CA GLU A 134 -0.77 14.78 9.89
C GLU A 134 0.01 13.65 10.56
N ILE A 135 1.27 13.46 10.18
CA ILE A 135 2.16 12.47 10.82
C ILE A 135 2.29 12.71 12.33
N ARG A 136 2.34 13.97 12.79
CA ARG A 136 2.41 14.27 14.23
C ARG A 136 1.14 13.85 14.97
N VAL A 137 -0.02 13.93 14.34
CA VAL A 137 -1.27 13.45 14.92
C VAL A 137 -1.28 11.92 14.92
N LEU A 138 -0.98 11.29 13.79
CA LEU A 138 -0.92 9.82 13.68
C LEU A 138 0.06 9.19 14.69
N ALA A 139 1.20 9.82 14.92
CA ALA A 139 2.21 9.33 15.86
C ALA A 139 1.74 9.32 17.34
N ARG A 140 0.67 10.03 17.67
CA ARG A 140 0.09 10.08 19.03
C ARG A 140 -1.03 9.08 19.23
N LEU A 141 -1.56 8.51 18.13
CA LEU A 141 -2.65 7.55 18.23
C LEU A 141 -2.13 6.18 18.69
N ASP A 142 -2.70 5.69 19.77
CA ASP A 142 -2.44 4.36 20.30
C ASP A 142 -3.75 3.74 20.75
N HIS A 143 -4.34 2.89 19.91
CA HIS A 143 -5.59 2.22 20.18
C HIS A 143 -5.59 0.84 19.54
N GLU A 144 -6.18 -0.16 20.21
CA GLU A 144 -6.17 -1.54 19.73
C GLU A 144 -6.85 -1.74 18.37
N ASN A 145 -7.82 -0.92 18.01
CA ASN A 145 -8.54 -0.99 16.73
C ASN A 145 -8.02 -0.01 15.68
N LEU A 146 -6.89 0.64 15.90
CA LEU A 146 -6.19 1.45 14.90
C LEU A 146 -4.85 0.82 14.55
N VAL A 147 -4.43 0.94 13.29
CA VAL A 147 -3.07 0.59 12.90
C VAL A 147 -2.11 1.65 13.41
N ARG A 148 -1.11 1.20 14.17
CA ARG A 148 -0.13 2.08 14.81
C ARG A 148 0.90 2.60 13.81
N ALA A 149 1.09 3.91 13.75
CA ALA A 149 2.20 4.53 13.06
C ALA A 149 3.49 4.33 13.88
N LEU A 150 4.55 3.86 13.23
CA LEU A 150 5.84 3.54 13.86
C LEU A 150 6.92 4.54 13.52
N ASP A 151 6.91 5.03 12.27
CA ASP A 151 7.90 5.95 11.74
C ASP A 151 7.36 6.64 10.49
N ALA A 152 7.97 7.75 10.10
CA ALA A 152 7.69 8.41 8.85
C ALA A 152 8.95 9.12 8.36
N GLY A 153 9.12 9.21 7.06
CA GLY A 153 10.30 9.84 6.51
C GLY A 153 10.14 10.26 5.06
N HIS A 154 11.21 10.83 4.55
CA HIS A 154 11.35 11.12 3.14
C HIS A 154 12.71 10.65 2.64
N ASP A 155 12.77 10.14 1.43
CA ASP A 155 14.00 9.73 0.77
C ASP A 155 13.94 10.15 -0.70
N ALA A 156 14.84 11.06 -1.13
CA ALA A 156 14.93 11.62 -2.49
C ALA A 156 13.55 12.01 -3.08
N LYS A 157 12.78 12.86 -2.41
CA LYS A 157 11.44 13.34 -2.81
C LYS A 157 10.32 12.29 -2.77
N VAL A 158 10.53 11.17 -2.08
CA VAL A 158 9.51 10.16 -1.83
C VAL A 158 9.19 10.18 -0.34
N TYR A 159 7.97 10.55 0.01
CA TYR A 159 7.47 10.46 1.38
C TYR A 159 6.97 9.05 1.65
N TYR A 160 7.21 8.57 2.87
CA TYR A 160 6.71 7.27 3.31
C TYR A 160 6.25 7.31 4.76
N LEU A 161 5.24 6.52 5.05
CA LEU A 161 4.76 6.22 6.39
C LEU A 161 5.02 4.75 6.68
N VAL A 162 5.52 4.48 7.87
CA VAL A 162 5.76 3.12 8.37
C VAL A 162 4.75 2.80 9.46
N THR A 163 4.05 1.70 9.30
CA THR A 163 3.08 1.22 10.29
C THR A 163 3.41 -0.20 10.73
N GLU A 164 2.80 -0.61 11.82
CA GLU A 164 2.83 -2.02 12.19
C GLU A 164 2.31 -2.89 11.06
N LEU A 165 2.94 -4.05 10.86
CA LEU A 165 2.43 -5.09 9.96
C LEU A 165 1.41 -5.92 10.72
N VAL A 166 0.16 -5.87 10.30
CA VAL A 166 -0.92 -6.63 10.92
C VAL A 166 -1.27 -7.82 10.02
N PRO A 167 -1.13 -9.07 10.51
CA PRO A 167 -1.53 -10.24 9.73
C PRO A 167 -3.05 -10.34 9.66
N GLY A 168 -3.60 -10.36 8.45
CA GLY A 168 -5.05 -10.43 8.25
C GLY A 168 -5.45 -10.14 6.81
N LEU A 169 -6.75 -10.09 6.58
CA LEU A 169 -7.36 -9.67 5.33
C LEU A 169 -8.18 -8.41 5.59
N ASP A 170 -8.17 -7.48 4.63
CA ASP A 170 -9.18 -6.43 4.64
C ASP A 170 -10.58 -7.04 4.42
N LEU A 171 -11.59 -6.38 4.99
CA LEU A 171 -12.97 -6.87 4.99
C LEU A 171 -13.51 -7.07 3.56
N ARG A 172 -13.06 -6.28 2.60
CA ARG A 172 -13.46 -6.46 1.20
C ARG A 172 -12.94 -7.79 0.65
N ARG A 173 -11.65 -8.09 0.83
CA ARG A 173 -11.05 -9.36 0.40
C ARG A 173 -11.67 -10.54 1.14
N GLN A 174 -11.99 -10.37 2.42
CA GLN A 174 -12.63 -11.41 3.22
C GLN A 174 -14.01 -11.76 2.66
N VAL A 175 -14.88 -10.76 2.44
CA VAL A 175 -16.22 -10.96 1.89
C VAL A 175 -16.18 -11.53 0.47
N LEU A 176 -15.28 -11.02 -0.39
CA LEU A 176 -15.12 -11.54 -1.75
C LEU A 176 -14.65 -12.99 -1.78
N LYS A 177 -13.84 -13.41 -0.80
CA LYS A 177 -13.26 -14.76 -0.76
C LYS A 177 -14.17 -15.79 -0.08
N TYR A 178 -14.86 -15.39 0.98
CA TYR A 178 -15.59 -16.29 1.85
C TYR A 178 -17.10 -16.06 1.86
N GLY A 179 -17.59 -15.03 1.19
CA GLY A 179 -18.98 -14.59 1.22
C GLY A 179 -19.25 -13.55 2.30
N PRO A 180 -20.49 -13.03 2.36
CA PRO A 180 -20.96 -12.12 3.40
C PRO A 180 -20.82 -12.69 4.79
N LEU A 181 -20.64 -11.82 5.76
CA LEU A 181 -20.58 -12.21 7.18
C LEU A 181 -22.00 -12.44 7.72
N ASP A 182 -22.11 -13.29 8.74
CA ASP A 182 -23.32 -13.31 9.56
C ASP A 182 -23.46 -12.03 10.39
N GLU A 183 -24.66 -11.82 10.92
CA GLU A 183 -25.03 -10.59 11.64
C GLU A 183 -24.15 -10.32 12.86
N LEU A 184 -23.78 -11.36 13.63
CA LEU A 184 -22.97 -11.21 14.84
C LEU A 184 -21.53 -10.87 14.49
N ALA A 185 -20.95 -11.55 13.49
CA ALA A 185 -19.61 -11.26 13.01
C ALA A 185 -19.53 -9.84 12.42
N ALA A 186 -20.51 -9.46 11.58
CA ALA A 186 -20.58 -8.10 11.03
C ALA A 186 -20.68 -7.04 12.12
N ALA A 187 -21.58 -7.24 13.10
CA ALA A 187 -21.75 -6.34 14.24
C ALA A 187 -20.46 -6.21 15.06
N SER A 188 -19.77 -7.32 15.32
CA SER A 188 -18.48 -7.32 16.04
C SER A 188 -17.41 -6.53 15.30
N VAL A 189 -17.27 -6.75 13.97
CA VAL A 189 -16.29 -6.03 13.14
C VAL A 189 -16.56 -4.53 13.15
N ILE A 190 -17.81 -4.12 12.94
CA ILE A 190 -18.19 -2.71 12.88
C ILE A 190 -18.08 -2.03 14.24
N THR A 191 -18.42 -2.72 15.34
CA THR A 191 -18.27 -2.17 16.69
C THR A 191 -16.79 -1.86 17.00
N GLN A 192 -15.89 -2.79 16.71
CA GLN A 192 -14.46 -2.56 16.91
C GLN A 192 -13.92 -1.42 16.03
N ALA A 193 -14.34 -1.36 14.75
CA ALA A 193 -13.95 -0.26 13.88
C ALA A 193 -14.48 1.09 14.39
N ALA A 194 -15.74 1.13 14.89
CA ALA A 194 -16.33 2.32 15.49
C ALA A 194 -15.58 2.80 16.73
N GLN A 195 -15.12 1.88 17.59
CA GLN A 195 -14.30 2.21 18.76
C GLN A 195 -13.00 2.89 18.38
N GLY A 196 -12.30 2.34 17.36
CA GLY A 196 -11.09 2.96 16.83
C GLY A 196 -11.35 4.35 16.25
N LEU A 197 -12.41 4.51 15.45
CA LEU A 197 -12.79 5.81 14.86
C LEU A 197 -13.19 6.82 15.94
N ALA A 198 -13.97 6.42 16.95
CA ALA A 198 -14.35 7.29 18.07
C ALA A 198 -13.12 7.84 18.78
N TYR A 199 -12.13 6.99 19.08
CA TYR A 199 -10.87 7.43 19.66
C TYR A 199 -10.13 8.43 18.75
N ALA A 200 -10.07 8.18 17.44
CA ALA A 200 -9.44 9.11 16.50
C ALA A 200 -10.17 10.48 16.49
N HIS A 201 -11.51 10.47 16.52
CA HIS A 201 -12.33 11.69 16.59
C HIS A 201 -12.07 12.50 17.86
N GLU A 202 -11.92 11.86 19.02
CA GLU A 202 -11.54 12.52 20.28
C GLU A 202 -10.18 13.21 20.20
N GLN A 203 -9.28 12.69 19.35
CA GLN A 203 -7.97 13.29 19.08
C GLN A 203 -8.02 14.33 17.93
N GLY A 204 -9.21 14.67 17.43
CA GLY A 204 -9.43 15.66 16.37
C GLY A 204 -9.13 15.16 14.96
N LEU A 205 -9.02 13.84 14.75
CA LEU A 205 -8.74 13.26 13.45
C LEU A 205 -9.99 12.59 12.87
N VAL A 206 -10.39 12.99 11.66
CA VAL A 206 -11.44 12.35 10.86
C VAL A 206 -10.81 11.52 9.78
N HIS A 207 -11.26 10.27 9.60
CA HIS A 207 -10.68 9.33 8.65
C HIS A 207 -10.93 9.70 7.19
N ARG A 208 -12.16 10.09 6.85
CA ARG A 208 -12.61 10.55 5.52
C ARG A 208 -12.58 9.51 4.39
N ASP A 209 -12.17 8.27 4.65
CA ASP A 209 -12.12 7.18 3.65
C ASP A 209 -12.46 5.82 4.29
N VAL A 210 -13.51 5.78 5.12
CA VAL A 210 -13.99 4.54 5.75
C VAL A 210 -14.68 3.67 4.71
N LYS A 211 -14.10 2.48 4.49
CA LYS A 211 -14.59 1.48 3.51
C LYS A 211 -14.08 0.08 3.87
N PRO A 212 -14.65 -1.00 3.32
CA PRO A 212 -14.22 -2.38 3.62
C PRO A 212 -12.73 -2.65 3.38
N GLY A 213 -12.11 -1.97 2.39
CA GLY A 213 -10.68 -2.10 2.10
C GLY A 213 -9.77 -1.48 3.16
N ASN A 214 -10.30 -0.62 4.03
CA ASN A 214 -9.56 0.05 5.11
C ASN A 214 -9.91 -0.52 6.50
N VAL A 215 -10.66 -1.62 6.56
CA VAL A 215 -10.97 -2.37 7.78
C VAL A 215 -10.31 -3.74 7.69
N LEU A 216 -9.25 -3.95 8.44
CA LEU A 216 -8.50 -5.20 8.43
C LEU A 216 -9.00 -6.09 9.57
N VAL A 217 -9.24 -7.37 9.25
CA VAL A 217 -9.70 -8.39 10.21
C VAL A 217 -8.61 -9.45 10.34
N THR A 218 -8.13 -9.66 11.55
CA THR A 218 -7.13 -10.69 11.86
C THR A 218 -7.79 -12.06 12.02
N GLN A 219 -6.99 -13.13 12.02
CA GLN A 219 -7.50 -14.50 12.16
C GLN A 219 -8.18 -14.76 13.52
N ASP A 220 -7.79 -14.03 14.55
CA ASP A 220 -8.39 -14.09 15.90
C ASP A 220 -9.58 -13.12 16.09
N GLY A 221 -10.07 -12.52 14.98
CA GLY A 221 -11.26 -11.66 14.98
C GLY A 221 -11.04 -10.23 15.48
N ARG A 222 -9.79 -9.82 15.71
CA ARG A 222 -9.48 -8.43 16.02
C ARG A 222 -9.56 -7.58 14.76
N VAL A 223 -10.03 -6.34 14.92
CA VAL A 223 -10.17 -5.37 13.84
C VAL A 223 -9.17 -4.24 14.00
N LYS A 224 -8.57 -3.84 12.90
CA LYS A 224 -7.72 -2.64 12.82
C LYS A 224 -8.12 -1.77 11.64
N VAL A 225 -8.41 -0.51 11.91
CA VAL A 225 -8.67 0.50 10.89
C VAL A 225 -7.34 0.98 10.32
N LEU A 226 -7.22 0.96 9.00
CA LEU A 226 -6.05 1.37 8.22
C LEU A 226 -6.20 2.82 7.73
N ASP A 227 -5.09 3.45 7.36
CA ASP A 227 -5.03 4.66 6.51
C ASP A 227 -5.73 5.91 7.07
N LEU A 228 -5.75 6.08 8.40
CA LEU A 228 -6.28 7.26 9.04
C LEU A 228 -5.69 8.57 8.49
N GLY A 229 -6.57 9.50 8.15
CA GLY A 229 -6.24 10.91 7.92
C GLY A 229 -5.52 11.26 6.62
N LEU A 230 -4.74 10.34 6.00
CA LEU A 230 -3.94 10.61 4.80
C LEU A 230 -4.74 11.10 3.58
N ALA A 231 -6.07 10.94 3.60
CA ALA A 231 -6.94 11.40 2.53
C ALA A 231 -7.19 12.92 2.56
N GLY A 232 -7.24 13.53 3.75
CA GLY A 232 -7.60 14.94 3.92
C GLY A 232 -6.54 15.89 3.41
N SER A 233 -5.31 15.76 3.89
CA SER A 233 -4.22 16.69 3.55
C SER A 233 -3.75 16.58 2.10
N MET A 234 -3.96 15.41 1.48
CA MET A 234 -3.66 15.20 0.06
C MET A 234 -4.73 15.76 -0.87
N LEU A 235 -6.00 15.85 -0.42
CA LEU A 235 -7.09 16.42 -1.19
C LEU A 235 -7.08 17.94 -1.17
N ASP A 236 -6.67 18.56 -0.06
CA ASP A 236 -6.57 20.01 0.08
C ASP A 236 -5.46 20.63 -0.78
N ALA A 237 -4.45 19.83 -1.18
CA ALA A 237 -3.32 20.29 -2.00
C ALA A 237 -3.54 20.15 -3.52
N GLU A 238 -4.52 19.39 -3.96
CA GLU A 238 -4.82 19.18 -5.38
C GLU A 238 -6.24 19.66 -5.72
N ASN A 239 -6.34 20.67 -6.59
CA ASN A 239 -7.58 21.16 -7.19
C ASN A 239 -8.58 20.03 -7.52
N THR A 240 -9.85 20.30 -7.32
CA THR A 240 -11.06 19.47 -7.51
C THR A 240 -11.09 18.59 -8.78
N ASN A 241 -10.27 18.89 -9.79
CA ASN A 241 -10.17 18.11 -11.03
C ASN A 241 -9.40 16.78 -10.91
N THR A 242 -8.60 16.60 -9.86
CA THR A 242 -7.79 15.38 -9.65
C THR A 242 -8.61 14.29 -8.94
N ILE A 243 -9.71 14.66 -8.27
CA ILE A 243 -10.64 13.72 -7.64
C ILE A 243 -11.28 12.81 -8.69
N MET A 244 -11.52 13.30 -9.91
CA MET A 244 -12.15 12.52 -10.99
C MET A 244 -11.33 11.33 -11.52
N GLY A 245 -10.00 11.37 -11.41
CA GLY A 245 -9.13 10.30 -11.95
C GLY A 245 -8.78 9.18 -10.96
N ARG A 246 -9.04 9.38 -9.64
CA ARG A 246 -8.60 8.46 -8.57
C ARG A 246 -9.72 7.61 -7.94
N VAL A 247 -10.97 7.81 -8.31
CA VAL A 247 -12.11 7.49 -7.44
C VAL A 247 -12.98 6.33 -7.95
N VAL A 248 -12.49 5.46 -8.81
CA VAL A 248 -13.24 4.23 -9.14
C VAL A 248 -13.26 3.32 -7.92
N GLY A 249 -14.44 3.17 -7.29
CA GLY A 249 -14.71 2.27 -6.15
C GLY A 249 -14.69 2.92 -4.75
N THR A 250 -14.27 4.19 -4.59
CA THR A 250 -14.36 4.91 -3.31
C THR A 250 -15.65 5.74 -3.21
N LEU A 251 -16.24 6.16 -4.34
CA LEU A 251 -17.47 6.92 -4.38
C LEU A 251 -18.64 6.22 -3.68
N ASP A 252 -18.70 4.91 -3.77
CA ASP A 252 -19.77 4.08 -3.20
C ASP A 252 -19.87 4.15 -1.68
N TYR A 253 -18.86 4.70 -1.00
CA TYR A 253 -18.76 4.82 0.47
C TYR A 253 -18.67 6.27 0.94
N MET A 254 -18.64 7.23 0.00
CA MET A 254 -18.55 8.66 0.32
C MET A 254 -19.86 9.19 0.85
N SER A 255 -19.78 9.99 1.92
CA SER A 255 -20.94 10.69 2.43
C SER A 255 -21.35 11.85 1.51
N PRO A 256 -22.64 12.25 1.51
CA PRO A 256 -23.11 13.37 0.69
C PRO A 256 -22.34 14.67 0.93
N GLU A 257 -22.00 14.99 2.18
CA GLU A 257 -21.22 16.18 2.52
C GLU A 257 -19.79 16.14 1.97
N GLN A 258 -19.16 14.97 1.86
CA GLN A 258 -17.84 14.84 1.23
C GLN A 258 -17.88 15.21 -0.27
N ILE A 259 -19.02 14.99 -0.92
CA ILE A 259 -19.22 15.30 -2.33
C ILE A 259 -19.60 16.77 -2.52
N LEU A 260 -20.49 17.29 -1.65
CA LEU A 260 -21.11 18.60 -1.81
C LEU A 260 -20.34 19.74 -1.11
N SER A 261 -19.69 19.44 0.02
CA SER A 261 -19.05 20.44 0.89
C SER A 261 -17.78 19.88 1.54
N PRO A 262 -16.71 19.59 0.76
CA PRO A 262 -15.50 18.92 1.27
C PRO A 262 -14.86 19.59 2.49
N ASP A 263 -14.99 20.92 2.59
CA ASP A 263 -14.42 21.72 3.70
C ASP A 263 -15.17 21.54 5.03
N ALA A 264 -16.40 21.01 5.00
CA ALA A 264 -17.25 20.82 6.19
C ALA A 264 -17.29 19.37 6.69
N VAL A 265 -16.40 18.52 6.21
CA VAL A 265 -16.39 17.08 6.52
C VAL A 265 -15.94 16.85 7.95
N GLY A 266 -16.86 16.31 8.78
CA GLY A 266 -16.63 15.96 10.18
C GLY A 266 -16.76 14.46 10.45
N PRO A 267 -16.76 14.04 11.74
CA PRO A 267 -16.92 12.66 12.17
C PRO A 267 -18.13 11.92 11.58
N ALA A 268 -19.20 12.63 11.25
CA ALA A 268 -20.41 12.05 10.66
C ALA A 268 -20.15 11.35 9.32
N ALA A 269 -19.18 11.83 8.54
CA ALA A 269 -18.78 11.19 7.29
C ALA A 269 -18.21 9.78 7.51
N ASP A 270 -17.45 9.57 8.58
CA ASP A 270 -16.91 8.25 8.94
C ASP A 270 -18.04 7.31 9.40
N VAL A 271 -19.04 7.82 10.11
CA VAL A 271 -20.23 7.05 10.51
C VAL A 271 -21.01 6.59 9.28
N TYR A 272 -21.18 7.47 8.28
CA TYR A 272 -21.81 7.11 7.01
C TYR A 272 -21.02 6.00 6.29
N GLY A 273 -19.69 6.17 6.12
CA GLY A 273 -18.82 5.16 5.51
C GLY A 273 -18.86 3.82 6.26
N LEU A 274 -18.94 3.87 7.60
CA LEU A 274 -19.08 2.67 8.43
C LEU A 274 -20.43 1.97 8.21
N GLY A 275 -21.52 2.70 8.05
CA GLY A 275 -22.83 2.16 7.66
C GLY A 275 -22.80 1.48 6.30
N CYS A 276 -22.19 2.09 5.30
CA CYS A 276 -21.97 1.48 3.98
C CYS A 276 -21.08 0.23 4.07
N THR A 277 -20.07 0.24 4.95
CA THR A 277 -19.18 -0.89 5.20
C THR A 277 -19.94 -2.06 5.85
N LEU A 278 -20.83 -1.79 6.81
CA LEU A 278 -21.73 -2.79 7.40
C LEU A 278 -22.64 -3.42 6.35
N TYR A 279 -23.27 -2.59 5.51
CA TYR A 279 -24.11 -3.11 4.43
C TYR A 279 -23.33 -4.06 3.50
N PHE A 280 -22.12 -3.65 3.10
CA PHE A 280 -21.25 -4.50 2.30
C PHE A 280 -20.87 -5.79 3.03
N ALA A 281 -20.56 -5.73 4.32
CA ALA A 281 -20.20 -6.91 5.11
C ALA A 281 -21.34 -7.95 5.15
N LEU A 282 -22.60 -7.50 5.23
CA LEU A 282 -23.78 -8.36 5.31
C LEU A 282 -24.28 -8.86 3.95
N THR A 283 -24.04 -8.11 2.86
CA THR A 283 -24.66 -8.41 1.55
C THR A 283 -23.65 -8.77 0.46
N GLY A 284 -22.38 -8.40 0.63
CA GLY A 284 -21.36 -8.49 -0.43
C GLY A 284 -21.55 -7.41 -1.52
N GLN A 285 -22.46 -6.48 -1.35
CA GLN A 285 -22.79 -5.44 -2.34
C GLN A 285 -22.63 -4.05 -1.74
N VAL A 286 -22.36 -3.05 -2.58
CA VAL A 286 -22.39 -1.65 -2.17
C VAL A 286 -23.85 -1.17 -2.02
N PRO A 287 -24.15 -0.23 -1.09
CA PRO A 287 -25.54 0.25 -0.88
C PRO A 287 -26.14 0.91 -2.13
N PHE A 288 -25.30 1.61 -2.91
CA PHE A 288 -25.71 2.37 -4.09
C PHE A 288 -24.84 1.98 -5.28
N PRO A 289 -25.14 0.83 -5.96
CA PRO A 289 -24.34 0.37 -7.10
C PRO A 289 -24.56 1.26 -8.32
N GLY A 290 -23.48 1.63 -9.00
CA GLY A 290 -23.53 2.33 -10.28
C GLY A 290 -23.61 3.85 -10.18
N GLY A 291 -23.33 4.43 -9.01
CA GLY A 291 -23.35 5.87 -8.81
C GLY A 291 -22.37 6.63 -9.68
N THR A 292 -22.90 7.46 -10.57
CA THR A 292 -22.17 8.61 -11.09
C THR A 292 -22.31 9.76 -10.08
N ARG A 293 -21.39 10.74 -10.07
CA ARG A 293 -21.45 11.91 -9.17
C ARG A 293 -22.80 12.64 -9.16
N LYS A 294 -23.69 12.33 -10.09
CA LYS A 294 -25.03 12.95 -10.24
C LYS A 294 -26.17 12.06 -9.70
N GLU A 295 -25.90 10.81 -9.40
CA GLU A 295 -26.82 9.85 -8.78
C GLU A 295 -26.46 9.60 -7.31
#